data_d00985a7b4a495f04b4a2ffce1e670e2
#
_entry.id   d00985a7b4a495f04b4a2ffce1e670e2
#
_cell.length_a   1.000
_cell.length_b   1.000
_cell.length_c   1.000
_cell.angle_alpha   90.00
_cell.angle_beta   90.00
_cell.angle_gamma   90.00
#
_symmetry.space_group_name_H-M   'P 1'
#
loop_
_entity.id
_entity.type
_entity.pdbx_description
1 polymer ?
#
loop_
_entity_poly.entity_id
_entity_poly.type
_entity_poly.pdbx_seq_one_letter_code
_entity_poly.pdbx_strand_id
1 'polypeptide(L)' 'MRLSNAENAVRISQAAELGSLIRTRRKKLGLTQEFVAAMMGCSPRRIGEIERGKQTVYVQTVINLAQGLGIDLFAIPRGA' A
#
# COMPACT_ATOMS: atom_id res chain seq x y z
N MET A 1 15.53 -3.73 -13.09
CA MET A 1 14.80 -2.77 -12.26
C MET A 1 15.20 -1.35 -12.65
N ARG A 2 14.25 -0.48 -12.79
CA ARG A 2 14.55 0.91 -13.12
C ARG A 2 14.83 1.69 -11.86
N LEU A 3 16.04 2.24 -11.75
CA LEU A 3 16.41 3.05 -10.60
C LEU A 3 15.66 4.39 -10.57
N SER A 4 15.20 4.88 -11.73
CA SER A 4 14.43 6.12 -11.80
C SER A 4 13.14 6.06 -10.98
N ASN A 5 12.56 4.86 -10.75
CA ASN A 5 11.37 4.72 -9.93
C ASN A 5 11.68 5.03 -8.45
N ALA A 6 12.92 4.82 -8.04
CA ALA A 6 13.32 5.08 -6.65
C ALA A 6 13.43 6.58 -6.35
N GLU A 7 13.51 7.43 -7.36
CA GLU A 7 13.56 8.88 -7.16
C GLU A 7 12.26 9.41 -6.54
N ASN A 8 11.14 8.72 -6.79
CA ASN A 8 9.85 9.09 -6.24
C ASN A 8 9.48 8.25 -5.02
N ALA A 9 10.45 7.49 -4.52
CA ALA A 9 10.20 6.59 -3.39
C ALA A 9 9.99 7.37 -2.10
N VAL A 10 9.09 6.87 -1.29
CA VAL A 10 8.80 7.42 0.04
C VAL A 10 9.38 6.47 1.08
N ARG A 11 10.10 7.03 2.05
CA ARG A 11 10.61 6.22 3.17
C ARG A 11 9.43 5.85 4.06
N ILE A 12 9.28 4.55 4.32
CA ILE A 12 8.23 4.03 5.18
C ILE A 12 8.86 3.51 6.46
N SER A 13 8.50 4.12 7.58
CA SER A 13 8.96 3.71 8.91
C SER A 13 7.84 3.14 9.77
N GLN A 14 6.60 3.41 9.41
CA GLN A 14 5.43 2.96 10.18
C GLN A 14 4.31 2.54 9.24
N ALA A 15 3.48 1.62 9.73
CA ALA A 15 2.33 1.12 8.97
C ALA A 15 1.40 2.25 8.51
N ALA A 16 1.24 3.29 9.33
CA ALA A 16 0.37 4.41 9.01
C ALA A 16 0.84 5.17 7.76
N GLU A 17 2.15 5.27 7.56
CA GLU A 17 2.70 5.95 6.38
C GLU A 17 2.37 5.19 5.11
N LEU A 18 2.52 3.88 5.13
CA LEU A 18 2.18 3.04 3.98
C LEU A 18 0.67 3.05 3.74
N GLY A 19 -0.12 2.99 4.81
CA GLY A 19 -1.58 3.05 4.72
C GLY A 19 -2.06 4.36 4.09
N SER A 20 -1.44 5.48 4.47
CA SER A 20 -1.77 6.78 3.89
C SER A 20 -1.44 6.84 2.40
N LEU A 21 -0.30 6.28 2.01
CA LEU A 21 0.10 6.21 0.60
C LEU A 21 -0.90 5.38 -0.21
N ILE A 22 -1.31 4.24 0.33
CA ILE A 22 -2.31 3.36 -0.30
C ILE A 22 -3.63 4.12 -0.48
N ARG A 23 -4.10 4.81 0.57
CA ARG A 23 -5.35 5.57 0.50
C ARG A 23 -5.27 6.67 -0.55
N THR A 24 -4.18 7.43 -0.58
CA THR A 24 -3.98 8.49 -1.57
C THR A 24 -4.03 7.93 -2.98
N ARG A 25 -3.34 6.82 -3.22
CA ARG A 25 -3.31 6.19 -4.53
C ARG A 25 -4.70 5.69 -4.94
N ARG A 26 -5.40 5.03 -4.00
CA ARG A 26 -6.75 4.54 -4.27
C ARG A 26 -7.68 5.68 -4.70
N LYS A 27 -7.64 6.79 -3.95
CA LYS A 27 -8.48 7.95 -4.25
C LYS A 27 -8.11 8.59 -5.58
N LYS A 28 -6.82 8.67 -5.88
CA LYS A 28 -6.35 9.21 -7.15
C LYS A 28 -6.86 8.39 -8.34
N LEU A 29 -6.99 7.08 -8.15
CA LEU A 29 -7.54 6.20 -9.17
C LEU A 29 -9.08 6.23 -9.23
N GLY A 30 -9.72 6.96 -8.32
CA GLY A 30 -11.17 7.06 -8.28
C GLY A 30 -11.87 5.82 -7.73
N LEU A 31 -11.16 4.99 -6.96
CA LEU A 31 -11.70 3.73 -6.47
C LEU A 31 -12.22 3.85 -5.04
N THR A 32 -13.31 3.14 -4.75
CA THR A 32 -13.86 3.05 -3.39
C THR A 32 -13.19 1.91 -2.62
N GLN A 33 -13.30 1.96 -1.29
CA GLN A 33 -12.84 0.84 -0.46
C GLN A 33 -13.59 -0.44 -0.80
N GLU A 34 -14.90 -0.33 -1.07
CA GLU A 34 -15.74 -1.47 -1.43
C GLU A 34 -15.27 -2.14 -2.73
N PHE A 35 -14.97 -1.33 -3.73
CA PHE A 35 -14.50 -1.86 -5.01
C PHE A 35 -13.17 -2.58 -4.86
N VAL A 36 -12.23 -1.96 -4.15
CA VAL A 36 -10.90 -2.55 -3.93
C VAL A 36 -11.01 -3.83 -3.11
N ALA A 37 -11.86 -3.84 -2.09
CA ALA A 37 -12.09 -5.03 -1.27
C ALA A 37 -12.61 -6.19 -2.11
N ALA A 38 -13.55 -5.92 -3.01
CA ALA A 38 -14.09 -6.96 -3.90
C ALA A 38 -12.99 -7.51 -4.81
N MET A 39 -12.14 -6.65 -5.36
CA MET A 39 -11.02 -7.07 -6.20
C MET A 39 -10.02 -7.94 -5.43
N MET A 40 -9.78 -7.62 -4.17
CA MET A 40 -8.79 -8.31 -3.35
C MET A 40 -9.36 -9.55 -2.64
N GLY A 41 -10.67 -9.75 -2.68
CA GLY A 41 -11.30 -10.85 -1.97
C GLY A 41 -11.31 -10.67 -0.46
N CYS A 42 -11.40 -9.44 0.03
CA CYS A 42 -11.47 -9.14 1.45
C CYS A 42 -12.61 -8.15 1.74
N SER A 43 -12.76 -7.75 3.00
CA SER A 43 -13.81 -6.82 3.40
C SER A 43 -13.38 -5.36 3.23
N PRO A 44 -14.32 -4.44 3.00
CA PRO A 44 -14.02 -3.01 3.01
C PRO A 44 -13.41 -2.55 4.34
N ARG A 45 -13.81 -3.17 5.43
CA ARG A 45 -13.25 -2.89 6.75
C ARG A 45 -11.75 -3.16 6.78
N ARG A 46 -11.31 -4.26 6.16
CA ARG A 46 -9.89 -4.61 6.09
C ARG A 46 -9.11 -3.54 5.32
N ILE A 47 -9.66 -3.07 4.21
CA ILE A 47 -9.04 -1.99 3.44
C ILE A 47 -8.89 -0.74 4.31
N GLY A 48 -9.96 -0.35 5.01
CA GLY A 48 -9.93 0.80 5.90
C GLY A 48 -8.91 0.66 7.03
N GLU A 49 -8.80 -0.54 7.60
CA GLU A 49 -7.82 -0.82 8.65
C GLU A 49 -6.38 -0.62 8.15
N ILE A 50 -6.10 -1.13 6.96
CA ILE A 50 -4.78 -0.98 6.35
C ILE A 50 -4.49 0.50 6.09
N GLU A 51 -5.46 1.23 5.54
CA GLU A 51 -5.29 2.65 5.24
C GLU A 51 -5.06 3.49 6.50
N ARG A 52 -5.62 3.06 7.64
CA ARG A 52 -5.42 3.74 8.93
C ARG A 52 -4.17 3.30 9.66
N GLY A 53 -3.43 2.33 9.10
CA GLY A 53 -2.16 1.92 9.67
C GLY A 53 -2.25 0.86 10.76
N LYS A 54 -3.29 0.03 10.74
CA LYS A 54 -3.39 -1.07 11.69
C LYS A 54 -2.17 -1.99 11.55
N GLN A 55 -1.48 -2.22 12.66
CA GLN A 55 -0.22 -2.95 12.64
C GLN A 55 -0.39 -4.47 12.63
N THR A 56 -1.58 -4.95 12.99
CA THR A 56 -1.85 -6.38 13.12
C THR A 56 -2.51 -6.98 11.87
N VAL A 57 -2.07 -6.57 10.69
CA VAL A 57 -2.51 -7.14 9.42
C VAL A 57 -1.37 -7.95 8.81
N TYR A 58 -1.71 -8.94 7.99
CA TYR A 58 -0.69 -9.71 7.31
C TYR A 58 0.04 -8.84 6.28
N VAL A 59 1.37 -8.84 6.34
CA VAL A 59 2.18 -8.04 5.42
C VAL A 59 1.92 -8.42 3.96
N GLN A 60 1.66 -9.70 3.68
CA GLN A 60 1.39 -10.12 2.31
C GLN A 60 0.11 -9.48 1.78
N THR A 61 -0.91 -9.31 2.62
CA THR A 61 -2.15 -8.64 2.22
C THR A 61 -1.87 -7.20 1.83
N VAL A 62 -1.04 -6.51 2.61
CA VAL A 62 -0.68 -5.11 2.32
C VAL A 62 0.12 -5.02 1.03
N ILE A 63 1.06 -5.92 0.82
CA ILE A 63 1.86 -5.98 -0.42
C ILE A 63 0.95 -6.19 -1.63
N ASN A 64 0.02 -7.15 -1.53
CA ASN A 64 -0.91 -7.44 -2.62
C ASN A 64 -1.79 -6.22 -2.94
N LEU A 65 -2.27 -5.54 -1.90
CA LEU A 65 -3.10 -4.35 -2.07
C LEU A 65 -2.31 -3.24 -2.77
N ALA A 66 -1.09 -2.98 -2.31
CA ALA A 66 -0.23 -1.96 -2.91
C ALA A 66 0.01 -2.27 -4.39
N GLN A 67 0.39 -3.51 -4.70
CA GLN A 67 0.64 -3.92 -6.08
C GLN A 67 -0.61 -3.80 -6.94
N GLY A 68 -1.76 -4.17 -6.40
CA GLY A 68 -3.03 -4.06 -7.10
C GLY A 68 -3.40 -2.62 -7.45
N LEU A 69 -2.90 -1.67 -6.68
CA LEU A 69 -3.11 -0.24 -6.93
C LEU A 69 -1.97 0.41 -7.72
N GLY A 70 -1.00 -0.39 -8.19
CA GLY A 70 0.12 0.12 -8.97
C GLY A 70 1.20 0.79 -8.14
N ILE A 71 1.33 0.41 -6.87
CA ILE A 71 2.41 0.88 -6.01
C ILE A 71 3.50 -0.19 -5.99
N ASP A 72 4.71 0.18 -6.43
CA ASP A 72 5.87 -0.69 -6.37
C ASP A 72 6.57 -0.51 -5.03
N LEU A 73 6.83 -1.61 -4.34
CA LEU A 73 7.51 -1.59 -3.04
C LEU A 73 8.95 -2.06 -3.20
N PHE A 74 9.86 -1.32 -2.60
CA PHE A 74 11.29 -1.63 -2.64
C PHE A 74 11.83 -1.76 -1.23
N ALA A 75 12.84 -2.61 -1.07
CA ALA A 75 13.61 -2.70 0.15
C ALA A 75 15.06 -2.36 -0.19
N ILE A 76 15.62 -1.38 0.51
CA ILE A 76 16.98 -0.90 0.25
C ILE A 76 17.81 -1.10 1.52
N PRO A 77 18.70 -2.11 1.55
CA PRO A 77 19.58 -2.30 2.70
C PRO A 77 20.55 -1.12 2.84
N ARG A 78 20.75 -0.68 4.08
CA ARG A 78 21.71 0.38 4.34
C ARG A 78 23.13 -0.21 4.36
N GLY A 79 24.08 0.57 3.89
CA GLY A 79 25.50 0.20 3.92
C GLY A 79 25.86 -0.92 2.97
N ALA A 80 25.07 -1.14 1.96
CA ALA A 80 25.31 -2.19 0.98
C ALA A 80 26.47 -1.90 0.05
#